data_05576474f5b39b53b054535ff5787896
#
_entry.id   05576474f5b39b53b054535ff5787896
#
_cell.length_a   1.000
_cell.length_b   1.000
_cell.length_c   1.000
_cell.angle_alpha   90.00
_cell.angle_beta   90.00
_cell.angle_gamma   90.00
#
_symmetry.space_group_name_H-M   'P 1'
#
loop_
_entity.id
_entity.type
_entity.pdbx_description
1 polymer ?
#
loop_
_entity_poly.entity_id
_entity_poly.type
_entity_poly.pdbx_seq_one_letter_code
_entity_poly.pdbx_strand_id
1 'polypeptide(L)'
;MRPIRIAIVGFGKIAADQHLPAIAGNPRLELAATSSRSGTGPKPVFTDWRELIRSVGNLDAVAITTPPGPRHQIARECLAAGLHVLLEKPPCATLSQVDDLACLAKSQRLALYATWHARHHPAVTEAASALAGKRVAAMEIRWHEDVRKWHPGQQWIWEAGGFGVFDPGINAFSIATAIFPGPLFVRDATLSVATGAQTPVAVEVEFESPAADGRLSCSLDWRHKEGEEWTIAVRTADGIDLRLTDGGARLSIDGTDRTEAGIGEYPDLYRCFVQLIDERRSDVDSRPLRLVADCLLVGRREDVEPLQT
;
A
#
# COMPACT_ATOMS: atom_id res chain seq x y z
N MET A 1 8.04 16.87 24.62
CA MET A 1 8.01 17.39 23.23
C MET A 1 6.59 17.83 22.94
N ARG A 2 6.38 18.90 22.13
CA ARG A 2 5.02 19.22 21.66
C ARG A 2 4.53 18.15 20.68
N PRO A 3 3.22 17.94 20.57
CA PRO A 3 2.68 17.07 19.53
C PRO A 3 3.07 17.55 18.13
N ILE A 4 3.23 16.60 17.21
CA ILE A 4 3.39 16.86 15.78
C ILE A 4 2.01 17.23 15.23
N ARG A 5 1.88 18.42 14.68
CA ARG A 5 0.63 18.91 14.07
C ARG A 5 0.53 18.38 12.65
N ILE A 6 -0.42 17.50 12.43
CA ILE A 6 -0.62 16.82 11.15
C ILE A 6 -1.96 17.22 10.51
N ALA A 7 -1.96 17.40 9.19
CA ALA A 7 -3.19 17.56 8.42
C ALA A 7 -3.46 16.32 7.55
N ILE A 8 -4.72 16.10 7.20
CA ILE A 8 -5.13 15.07 6.23
C ILE A 8 -5.58 15.77 4.95
N VAL A 9 -4.97 15.43 3.82
CA VAL A 9 -5.36 15.90 2.48
C VAL A 9 -5.99 14.76 1.69
N GLY A 10 -7.27 14.94 1.34
CA GLY A 10 -8.10 13.93 0.70
C GLY A 10 -9.01 13.20 1.68
N PHE A 11 -9.72 13.94 2.55
CA PHE A 11 -10.55 13.33 3.58
C PHE A 11 -11.74 12.57 2.97
N GLY A 12 -11.55 11.27 2.77
CA GLY A 12 -12.52 10.29 2.28
C GLY A 12 -12.69 9.13 3.25
N LYS A 13 -13.26 8.00 2.77
CA LYS A 13 -13.58 6.84 3.61
C LYS A 13 -12.36 6.32 4.38
N ILE A 14 -11.24 6.07 3.72
CA ILE A 14 -10.03 5.55 4.38
C ILE A 14 -9.49 6.53 5.44
N ALA A 15 -9.58 7.83 5.17
CA ALA A 15 -9.16 8.86 6.12
C ALA A 15 -10.04 8.86 7.37
N ALA A 16 -11.36 8.70 7.21
CA ALA A 16 -12.31 8.67 8.31
C ALA A 16 -12.20 7.37 9.13
N ASP A 17 -12.09 6.23 8.44
CA ASP A 17 -12.16 4.92 9.09
C ASP A 17 -10.82 4.52 9.76
N GLN A 18 -9.68 4.96 9.22
CA GLN A 18 -8.36 4.50 9.63
C GLN A 18 -7.44 5.62 10.11
N HIS A 19 -7.20 6.66 9.29
CA HIS A 19 -6.22 7.69 9.65
C HIS A 19 -6.67 8.53 10.84
N LEU A 20 -7.91 8.96 10.86
CA LEU A 20 -8.45 9.80 11.95
C LEU A 20 -8.37 9.11 13.31
N PRO A 21 -8.85 7.86 13.48
CA PRO A 21 -8.72 7.14 14.76
C PRO A 21 -7.25 6.91 15.16
N ALA A 22 -6.37 6.57 14.21
CA ALA A 22 -4.96 6.33 14.49
C ALA A 22 -4.22 7.62 14.92
N ILE A 23 -4.53 8.77 14.32
CA ILE A 23 -4.00 10.07 14.75
C ILE A 23 -4.53 10.41 16.15
N ALA A 24 -5.84 10.27 16.38
CA ALA A 24 -6.46 10.58 17.66
C ALA A 24 -5.96 9.68 18.81
N GLY A 25 -5.61 8.43 18.52
CA GLY A 25 -5.06 7.48 19.49
C GLY A 25 -3.57 7.65 19.79
N ASN A 26 -2.85 8.51 19.05
CA ASN A 26 -1.41 8.69 19.22
C ASN A 26 -1.10 10.01 19.97
N PRO A 27 -0.58 9.96 21.21
CA PRO A 27 -0.35 11.17 22.02
C PRO A 27 0.75 12.10 21.43
N ARG A 28 1.52 11.63 20.45
CA ARG A 28 2.53 12.41 19.74
C ARG A 28 1.96 13.20 18.57
N LEU A 29 0.69 12.99 18.20
CA LEU A 29 0.05 13.61 17.04
C LEU A 29 -1.12 14.50 17.46
N GLU A 30 -1.33 15.58 16.74
CA GLU A 30 -2.50 16.48 16.84
C GLU A 30 -3.05 16.73 15.44
N LEU A 31 -4.32 16.35 15.20
CA LEU A 31 -4.96 16.69 13.93
C LEU A 31 -5.19 18.22 13.86
N ALA A 32 -4.48 18.88 12.96
CA ALA A 32 -4.52 20.32 12.81
C ALA A 32 -5.61 20.81 11.83
N ALA A 33 -5.85 20.05 10.76
CA ALA A 33 -6.85 20.39 9.73
C ALA A 33 -7.11 19.19 8.81
N THR A 34 -8.18 19.32 8.02
CA THR A 34 -8.49 18.39 6.92
C THR A 34 -8.75 19.12 5.63
N SER A 35 -8.50 18.48 4.48
CA SER A 35 -8.91 18.99 3.17
C SER A 35 -9.65 17.93 2.38
N SER A 36 -10.81 18.32 1.83
CA SER A 36 -11.56 17.50 0.88
C SER A 36 -12.35 18.39 -0.09
N ARG A 37 -12.48 17.95 -1.34
CA ARG A 37 -13.25 18.69 -2.37
C ARG A 37 -14.71 18.89 -2.00
N SER A 38 -15.29 18.01 -1.21
CA SER A 38 -16.67 18.10 -0.71
C SER A 38 -16.83 19.00 0.51
N GLY A 39 -15.74 19.52 1.10
CA GLY A 39 -15.77 20.26 2.36
C GLY A 39 -16.16 19.42 3.57
N THR A 40 -16.07 18.08 3.47
CA THR A 40 -16.36 17.15 4.57
C THR A 40 -15.09 16.80 5.34
N GLY A 41 -15.22 16.63 6.66
CA GLY A 41 -14.13 16.24 7.55
C GLY A 41 -14.17 16.97 8.89
N PRO A 42 -13.30 16.58 9.85
CA PRO A 42 -13.09 17.34 11.08
C PRO A 42 -12.56 18.74 10.81
N LYS A 43 -13.07 19.72 11.55
CA LYS A 43 -12.72 21.15 11.39
C LYS A 43 -11.40 21.49 12.09
N PRO A 44 -10.62 22.44 11.54
CA PRO A 44 -10.94 23.21 10.31
C PRO A 44 -10.83 22.39 9.03
N VAL A 45 -11.75 22.63 8.09
CA VAL A 45 -11.86 21.95 6.79
C VAL A 45 -11.61 22.93 5.67
N PHE A 46 -10.80 22.53 4.69
CA PHE A 46 -10.47 23.30 3.49
C PHE A 46 -10.91 22.53 2.23
N THR A 47 -11.40 23.24 1.23
CA THR A 47 -11.69 22.65 -0.09
C THR A 47 -10.46 22.62 -1.00
N ASP A 48 -9.50 23.53 -0.74
CA ASP A 48 -8.19 23.57 -1.39
C ASP A 48 -7.08 23.26 -0.38
N TRP A 49 -6.33 22.22 -0.63
CA TRP A 49 -5.21 21.79 0.21
C TRP A 49 -4.05 22.82 0.23
N ARG A 50 -3.91 23.65 -0.82
CA ARG A 50 -2.93 24.75 -0.83
C ARG A 50 -3.30 25.87 0.16
N GLU A 51 -4.59 26.13 0.27
CA GLU A 51 -5.08 27.05 1.29
C GLU A 51 -4.83 26.52 2.70
N LEU A 52 -5.06 25.21 2.92
CA LEU A 52 -4.74 24.55 4.18
C LEU A 52 -3.26 24.76 4.55
N ILE A 53 -2.33 24.45 3.65
CA ILE A 53 -0.89 24.58 3.91
C ILE A 53 -0.50 26.04 4.26
N ARG A 54 -1.10 27.02 3.59
CA ARG A 54 -0.78 28.44 3.83
C ARG A 54 -1.41 28.99 5.11
N SER A 55 -2.60 28.50 5.48
CA SER A 55 -3.43 29.08 6.54
C SER A 55 -3.24 28.43 7.90
N VAL A 56 -2.86 27.14 7.93
CA VAL A 56 -2.67 26.40 9.19
C VAL A 56 -1.26 26.66 9.74
N GLY A 57 -1.19 27.50 10.77
CA GLY A 57 0.08 27.80 11.43
C GLY A 57 0.69 26.60 12.14
N ASN A 58 2.02 26.53 12.18
CA ASN A 58 2.80 25.48 12.85
C ASN A 58 2.41 24.07 12.44
N LEU A 59 2.08 23.86 11.16
CA LEU A 59 1.89 22.53 10.58
C LEU A 59 3.24 21.84 10.43
N ASP A 60 3.33 20.59 10.86
CA ASP A 60 4.58 19.80 10.81
C ASP A 60 4.53 18.72 9.73
N ALA A 61 3.36 18.13 9.51
CA ALA A 61 3.21 16.97 8.63
C ALA A 61 1.87 16.95 7.90
N VAL A 62 1.82 16.18 6.80
CA VAL A 62 0.61 15.94 6.03
C VAL A 62 0.49 14.45 5.71
N ALA A 63 -0.69 13.86 5.96
CA ALA A 63 -1.09 12.56 5.44
C ALA A 63 -1.91 12.77 4.15
N ILE A 64 -1.46 12.19 3.04
CA ILE A 64 -2.11 12.35 1.73
C ILE A 64 -2.85 11.05 1.39
N THR A 65 -4.18 11.14 1.41
CA THR A 65 -5.12 10.02 1.23
C THR A 65 -5.99 10.15 -0.03
N THR A 66 -5.57 11.03 -0.95
CA THR A 66 -6.20 11.18 -2.27
C THR A 66 -5.98 9.94 -3.15
N PRO A 67 -6.69 9.76 -4.27
CA PRO A 67 -6.28 8.84 -5.33
C PRO A 67 -4.84 9.08 -5.80
N PRO A 68 -4.16 8.08 -6.40
CA PRO A 68 -2.74 8.18 -6.75
C PRO A 68 -2.36 9.32 -7.70
N GLY A 69 -3.22 9.64 -8.67
CA GLY A 69 -2.94 10.63 -9.71
C GLY A 69 -2.46 11.99 -9.18
N PRO A 70 -3.20 12.67 -8.30
CA PRO A 70 -2.80 13.98 -7.78
C PRO A 70 -1.71 13.94 -6.69
N ARG A 71 -1.36 12.76 -6.15
CA ARG A 71 -0.47 12.64 -4.97
C ARG A 71 0.90 13.25 -5.17
N HIS A 72 1.52 13.02 -6.32
CA HIS A 72 2.86 13.54 -6.59
C HIS A 72 2.91 15.07 -6.45
N GLN A 73 1.98 15.78 -7.10
CA GLN A 73 1.94 17.24 -7.03
C GLN A 73 1.72 17.73 -5.60
N ILE A 74 0.75 17.14 -4.89
CA ILE A 74 0.42 17.50 -3.51
C ILE A 74 1.64 17.27 -2.60
N ALA A 75 2.24 16.08 -2.67
CA ALA A 75 3.39 15.72 -1.85
C ALA A 75 4.61 16.62 -2.13
N ARG A 76 4.84 16.91 -3.40
CA ARG A 76 5.96 17.77 -3.82
C ARG A 76 5.83 19.18 -3.27
N GLU A 77 4.64 19.77 -3.33
CA GLU A 77 4.37 21.09 -2.75
C GLU A 77 4.42 21.09 -1.22
N CYS A 78 3.94 20.01 -0.56
CA CYS A 78 4.08 19.85 0.90
C CYS A 78 5.53 19.75 1.33
N LEU A 79 6.34 18.92 0.66
CA LEU A 79 7.78 18.82 0.93
C LEU A 79 8.47 20.16 0.69
N ALA A 80 8.15 20.86 -0.40
CA ALA A 80 8.71 22.18 -0.68
C ALA A 80 8.35 23.24 0.38
N ALA A 81 7.22 23.08 1.05
CA ALA A 81 6.81 23.90 2.19
C ALA A 81 7.46 23.48 3.53
N GLY A 82 8.35 22.48 3.54
CA GLY A 82 9.04 22.01 4.73
C GLY A 82 8.25 21.04 5.60
N LEU A 83 7.20 20.40 5.05
CA LEU A 83 6.33 19.47 5.77
C LEU A 83 6.79 18.02 5.58
N HIS A 84 6.75 17.23 6.65
CA HIS A 84 6.86 15.78 6.56
C HIS A 84 5.63 15.19 5.87
N VAL A 85 5.81 14.13 5.07
CA VAL A 85 4.72 13.59 4.24
C VAL A 85 4.55 12.09 4.45
N LEU A 86 3.32 11.69 4.72
CA LEU A 86 2.85 10.31 4.69
C LEU A 86 1.98 10.13 3.46
N LEU A 87 2.29 9.12 2.64
CA LEU A 87 1.56 8.78 1.42
C LEU A 87 0.79 7.48 1.59
N GLU A 88 -0.52 7.51 1.36
CA GLU A 88 -1.30 6.28 1.22
C GLU A 88 -0.86 5.43 0.01
N LYS A 89 -1.10 4.13 0.11
CA LYS A 89 -0.82 3.21 -1.00
C LYS A 89 -1.79 3.42 -2.17
N PRO A 90 -1.30 3.21 -3.40
CA PRO A 90 0.09 3.24 -3.82
C PRO A 90 0.66 4.66 -3.70
N PRO A 91 1.95 4.84 -3.38
CA PRO A 91 2.48 6.17 -3.03
C PRO A 91 2.32 7.21 -4.14
N CYS A 92 2.41 6.81 -5.39
CA CYS A 92 2.20 7.62 -6.60
C CYS A 92 1.68 6.75 -7.74
N ALA A 93 1.36 7.36 -8.87
CA ALA A 93 0.95 6.65 -10.08
C ALA A 93 2.12 5.98 -10.81
N THR A 94 3.35 6.52 -10.69
CA THR A 94 4.55 6.00 -11.36
C THR A 94 5.76 5.95 -10.44
N LEU A 95 6.74 5.09 -10.77
CA LEU A 95 8.01 4.97 -10.06
C LEU A 95 8.82 6.27 -10.10
N SER A 96 8.90 6.93 -11.25
CA SER A 96 9.65 8.19 -11.39
C SER A 96 9.11 9.31 -10.49
N GLN A 97 7.80 9.33 -10.23
CA GLN A 97 7.20 10.25 -9.26
C GLN A 97 7.64 9.93 -7.83
N VAL A 98 7.72 8.65 -7.48
CA VAL A 98 8.22 8.22 -6.15
C VAL A 98 9.67 8.60 -5.97
N ASP A 99 10.50 8.39 -7.00
CA ASP A 99 11.92 8.73 -6.98
C ASP A 99 12.16 10.24 -6.83
N ASP A 100 11.39 11.09 -7.55
CA ASP A 100 11.44 12.57 -7.42
C ASP A 100 11.13 13.00 -5.97
N LEU A 101 10.05 12.46 -5.38
CA LEU A 101 9.68 12.79 -4.01
C LEU A 101 10.72 12.31 -2.99
N ALA A 102 11.30 11.13 -3.17
CA ALA A 102 12.34 10.60 -2.30
C ALA A 102 13.61 11.47 -2.34
N CYS A 103 14.03 11.91 -3.54
CA CYS A 103 15.14 12.82 -3.71
C CYS A 103 14.87 14.18 -3.05
N LEU A 104 13.67 14.75 -3.23
CA LEU A 104 13.29 16.02 -2.63
C LEU A 104 13.25 15.94 -1.10
N ALA A 105 12.61 14.92 -0.54
CA ALA A 105 12.53 14.70 0.92
C ALA A 105 13.94 14.58 1.53
N LYS A 106 14.83 13.80 0.89
CA LYS A 106 16.21 13.64 1.31
C LYS A 106 16.97 14.97 1.30
N SER A 107 16.83 15.77 0.24
CA SER A 107 17.52 17.07 0.11
C SER A 107 17.11 18.06 1.19
N GLN A 108 15.85 17.98 1.65
CA GLN A 108 15.30 18.84 2.69
C GLN A 108 15.36 18.25 4.10
N ARG A 109 15.87 17.02 4.27
CA ARG A 109 15.91 16.29 5.54
C ARG A 109 14.51 16.13 6.17
N LEU A 110 13.52 15.86 5.33
CA LEU A 110 12.15 15.61 5.73
C LEU A 110 11.85 14.11 5.68
N ALA A 111 10.95 13.65 6.55
CA ALA A 111 10.43 12.31 6.47
C ALA A 111 9.39 12.23 5.34
N LEU A 112 9.61 11.30 4.43
CA LEU A 112 8.64 10.81 3.46
C LEU A 112 8.38 9.33 3.74
N TYR A 113 7.12 8.98 3.96
CA TYR A 113 6.73 7.62 4.28
C TYR A 113 5.70 7.10 3.29
N ALA A 114 6.05 6.07 2.53
CA ALA A 114 5.14 5.33 1.67
C ALA A 114 4.48 4.22 2.48
N THR A 115 3.19 4.33 2.77
CA THR A 115 2.50 3.40 3.65
C THR A 115 2.16 2.11 2.93
N TRP A 116 2.63 1.02 3.48
CA TRP A 116 2.24 -0.33 3.09
C TRP A 116 1.54 -0.96 4.30
N HIS A 117 0.30 -0.52 4.59
CA HIS A 117 -0.40 -0.82 5.83
C HIS A 117 -0.43 -2.32 6.16
N ALA A 118 -0.67 -3.19 5.18
CA ALA A 118 -0.72 -4.64 5.38
C ALA A 118 0.59 -5.26 5.93
N ARG A 119 1.73 -4.57 5.83
CA ARG A 119 2.99 -5.01 6.44
C ARG A 119 3.04 -4.85 7.96
N HIS A 120 2.14 -4.04 8.52
CA HIS A 120 2.12 -3.70 9.94
C HIS A 120 1.43 -4.75 10.83
N HIS A 121 1.00 -5.87 10.26
CA HIS A 121 0.60 -7.03 11.03
C HIS A 121 1.83 -7.72 11.65
N PRO A 122 1.84 -8.06 12.96
CA PRO A 122 2.94 -8.81 13.59
C PRO A 122 3.26 -10.11 12.87
N ALA A 123 2.24 -10.80 12.35
CA ALA A 123 2.36 -12.01 11.56
C ALA A 123 3.27 -11.84 10.33
N VAL A 124 3.28 -10.68 9.68
CA VAL A 124 4.17 -10.39 8.54
C VAL A 124 5.63 -10.28 9.01
N THR A 125 5.87 -9.66 10.16
CA THR A 125 7.22 -9.56 10.75
C THR A 125 7.76 -10.93 11.15
N GLU A 126 6.92 -11.78 11.76
CA GLU A 126 7.30 -13.14 12.12
C GLU A 126 7.55 -14.00 10.88
N ALA A 127 6.70 -13.90 9.85
CA ALA A 127 6.89 -14.58 8.57
C ALA A 127 8.22 -14.19 7.91
N ALA A 128 8.55 -12.89 7.89
CA ALA A 128 9.83 -12.41 7.37
C ALA A 128 11.02 -13.00 8.13
N SER A 129 10.92 -13.08 9.46
CA SER A 129 11.95 -13.67 10.32
C SER A 129 12.12 -15.17 10.06
N ALA A 130 11.01 -15.91 9.93
CA ALA A 130 11.03 -17.35 9.65
C ALA A 130 11.64 -17.69 8.28
N LEU A 131 11.45 -16.81 7.29
CA LEU A 131 11.96 -16.99 5.92
C LEU A 131 13.36 -16.41 5.71
N ALA A 132 13.92 -15.66 6.66
CA ALA A 132 15.22 -15.01 6.51
C ALA A 132 16.32 -16.01 6.17
N GLY A 133 17.02 -15.79 5.05
CA GLY A 133 18.12 -16.65 4.58
C GLY A 133 17.71 -18.05 4.08
N LYS A 134 16.40 -18.33 3.99
CA LYS A 134 15.89 -19.62 3.47
C LYS A 134 15.89 -19.64 1.95
N ARG A 135 15.95 -20.83 1.37
CA ARG A 135 15.63 -21.05 -0.04
C ARG A 135 14.15 -21.42 -0.17
N VAL A 136 13.46 -20.79 -1.11
CA VAL A 136 12.04 -21.00 -1.35
C VAL A 136 11.82 -22.08 -2.39
N ALA A 137 11.10 -23.15 -2.04
CA ALA A 137 10.71 -24.21 -2.95
C ALA A 137 9.42 -23.86 -3.73
N ALA A 138 8.52 -23.07 -3.14
CA ALA A 138 7.32 -22.59 -3.81
C ALA A 138 6.74 -21.38 -3.07
N MET A 139 6.10 -20.48 -3.82
CA MET A 139 5.24 -19.43 -3.27
C MET A 139 3.97 -19.32 -4.11
N GLU A 140 2.82 -19.29 -3.45
CA GLU A 140 1.53 -19.02 -4.08
C GLU A 140 0.85 -17.84 -3.36
N ILE A 141 0.48 -16.83 -4.13
CA ILE A 141 -0.30 -15.69 -3.68
C ILE A 141 -1.69 -15.77 -4.30
N ARG A 142 -2.74 -15.68 -3.50
CA ARG A 142 -4.12 -15.51 -3.94
C ARG A 142 -4.71 -14.29 -3.27
N TRP A 143 -5.15 -13.33 -4.10
CA TRP A 143 -5.76 -12.11 -3.63
C TRP A 143 -7.02 -11.84 -4.44
N HIS A 144 -8.09 -12.47 -3.98
CA HIS A 144 -9.37 -12.50 -4.66
C HIS A 144 -10.42 -11.79 -3.81
N GLU A 145 -11.22 -10.92 -4.43
CA GLU A 145 -12.29 -10.18 -3.76
C GLU A 145 -13.32 -9.67 -4.77
N ASP A 146 -14.42 -9.13 -4.27
CA ASP A 146 -15.46 -8.51 -5.11
C ASP A 146 -15.28 -6.99 -5.16
N VAL A 147 -14.92 -6.45 -6.34
CA VAL A 147 -14.76 -5.02 -6.56
C VAL A 147 -16.03 -4.22 -6.23
N ARG A 148 -17.22 -4.79 -6.41
CA ARG A 148 -18.51 -4.11 -6.13
C ARG A 148 -18.71 -3.86 -4.64
N LYS A 149 -18.12 -4.69 -3.79
CA LYS A 149 -18.11 -4.50 -2.33
C LYS A 149 -17.16 -3.38 -1.90
N TRP A 150 -15.96 -3.35 -2.49
CA TRP A 150 -14.88 -2.47 -2.02
C TRP A 150 -14.81 -1.12 -2.74
N HIS A 151 -15.21 -1.07 -4.02
CA HIS A 151 -15.14 0.12 -4.87
C HIS A 151 -16.47 0.45 -5.57
N PRO A 152 -17.61 0.49 -4.86
CA PRO A 152 -18.90 0.73 -5.50
C PRO A 152 -18.91 2.09 -6.20
N GLY A 153 -19.18 2.08 -7.54
CA GLY A 153 -19.31 3.30 -8.34
C GLY A 153 -18.04 4.11 -8.59
N GLN A 154 -16.87 3.60 -8.24
CA GLN A 154 -15.60 4.31 -8.44
C GLN A 154 -15.05 4.07 -9.85
N GLN A 155 -15.32 5.00 -10.79
CA GLN A 155 -14.90 4.86 -12.18
C GLN A 155 -13.39 5.03 -12.39
N TRP A 156 -12.73 5.85 -11.57
CA TRP A 156 -11.30 6.16 -11.72
C TRP A 156 -10.39 4.92 -11.69
N ILE A 157 -10.82 3.85 -11.02
CA ILE A 157 -10.02 2.62 -10.92
C ILE A 157 -9.84 1.91 -12.26
N TRP A 158 -10.75 2.14 -13.22
CA TRP A 158 -10.77 1.56 -14.55
C TRP A 158 -10.07 2.41 -15.62
N GLU A 159 -9.72 3.64 -15.27
CA GLU A 159 -9.10 4.61 -16.16
C GLU A 159 -7.57 4.51 -16.16
N ALA A 160 -6.90 5.17 -17.12
CA ALA A 160 -5.45 5.32 -17.11
C ALA A 160 -4.98 6.03 -15.85
N GLY A 161 -4.02 5.44 -15.14
CA GLY A 161 -3.57 5.92 -13.83
C GLY A 161 -4.41 5.40 -12.66
N GLY A 162 -5.52 4.70 -12.92
CA GLY A 162 -6.13 3.76 -11.99
C GLY A 162 -5.29 2.49 -11.90
N PHE A 163 -5.58 1.63 -10.95
CA PHE A 163 -4.77 0.44 -10.72
C PHE A 163 -5.51 -0.86 -11.05
N GLY A 164 -6.86 -0.80 -11.22
CA GLY A 164 -7.66 -2.01 -11.39
C GLY A 164 -7.42 -2.98 -10.24
N VAL A 165 -7.36 -4.27 -10.52
CA VAL A 165 -7.12 -5.31 -9.52
C VAL A 165 -5.80 -5.16 -8.77
N PHE A 166 -4.87 -4.37 -9.28
CA PHE A 166 -3.64 -4.05 -8.54
C PHE A 166 -3.89 -3.11 -7.34
N ASP A 167 -5.03 -2.42 -7.25
CA ASP A 167 -5.29 -1.57 -6.07
C ASP A 167 -5.33 -2.38 -4.76
N PRO A 168 -6.09 -3.49 -4.63
CA PRO A 168 -5.91 -4.40 -3.51
C PRO A 168 -4.68 -5.31 -3.65
N GLY A 169 -4.36 -5.77 -4.87
CA GLY A 169 -3.27 -6.73 -5.12
C GLY A 169 -1.89 -6.19 -4.73
N ILE A 170 -1.69 -4.86 -4.73
CA ILE A 170 -0.42 -4.27 -4.27
C ILE A 170 -0.18 -4.50 -2.76
N ASN A 171 -1.23 -4.78 -1.97
CA ASN A 171 -1.06 -5.20 -0.57
C ASN A 171 -0.37 -6.57 -0.52
N ALA A 172 -0.80 -7.53 -1.35
CA ALA A 172 -0.12 -8.82 -1.48
C ALA A 172 1.35 -8.65 -1.90
N PHE A 173 1.63 -7.80 -2.89
CA PHE A 173 3.00 -7.51 -3.31
C PHE A 173 3.81 -6.83 -2.20
N SER A 174 3.15 -5.97 -1.40
CA SER A 174 3.82 -5.33 -0.27
C SER A 174 4.25 -6.35 0.77
N ILE A 175 3.38 -7.30 1.13
CA ILE A 175 3.71 -8.38 2.05
C ILE A 175 4.77 -9.30 1.43
N ALA A 176 4.56 -9.76 0.19
CA ALA A 176 5.50 -10.67 -0.48
C ALA A 176 6.92 -10.10 -0.53
N THR A 177 7.08 -8.83 -0.91
CA THR A 177 8.40 -8.16 -0.94
C THR A 177 8.98 -7.90 0.46
N ALA A 178 8.18 -7.95 1.52
CA ALA A 178 8.66 -7.83 2.89
C ALA A 178 9.16 -9.17 3.45
N ILE A 179 8.46 -10.29 3.16
CA ILE A 179 8.74 -11.59 3.74
C ILE A 179 9.70 -12.44 2.89
N PHE A 180 9.73 -12.24 1.57
CA PHE A 180 10.52 -13.07 0.67
C PHE A 180 12.04 -12.83 0.87
N PRO A 181 12.87 -13.88 0.99
CA PRO A 181 14.27 -13.76 1.40
C PRO A 181 15.22 -13.22 0.34
N GLY A 182 14.70 -12.74 -0.80
CA GLY A 182 15.49 -12.18 -1.90
C GLY A 182 14.67 -11.28 -2.80
N PRO A 183 15.24 -10.79 -3.90
CA PRO A 183 14.49 -9.99 -4.86
C PRO A 183 13.48 -10.87 -5.61
N LEU A 184 12.31 -10.31 -5.89
CA LEU A 184 11.29 -10.87 -6.78
C LEU A 184 11.30 -10.11 -8.11
N PHE A 185 11.26 -10.86 -9.21
CA PHE A 185 11.15 -10.32 -10.56
C PHE A 185 9.90 -10.91 -11.24
N VAL A 186 9.18 -10.12 -12.03
CA VAL A 186 8.09 -10.62 -12.85
C VAL A 186 8.69 -11.29 -14.09
N ARG A 187 8.48 -12.59 -14.22
CA ARG A 187 8.91 -13.36 -15.39
C ARG A 187 7.88 -13.31 -16.52
N ASP A 188 6.59 -13.45 -16.16
CA ASP A 188 5.46 -13.43 -17.06
C ASP A 188 4.20 -12.93 -16.33
N ALA A 189 3.29 -12.32 -17.05
CA ALA A 189 1.98 -11.94 -16.52
C ALA A 189 0.90 -12.04 -17.59
N THR A 190 -0.32 -12.37 -17.19
CA THR A 190 -1.52 -12.30 -18.03
C THR A 190 -2.52 -11.34 -17.40
N LEU A 191 -2.88 -10.29 -18.14
CA LEU A 191 -3.74 -9.20 -17.69
C LEU A 191 -5.13 -9.34 -18.33
N SER A 192 -6.12 -9.81 -17.57
CA SER A 192 -7.52 -9.84 -18.02
C SER A 192 -8.13 -8.44 -17.89
N VAL A 193 -8.44 -7.81 -19.02
CA VAL A 193 -8.96 -6.44 -19.08
C VAL A 193 -10.38 -6.45 -19.60
N ALA A 194 -11.32 -5.95 -18.82
CA ALA A 194 -12.73 -5.87 -19.23
C ALA A 194 -12.92 -4.89 -20.40
N THR A 195 -13.80 -5.21 -21.32
CA THR A 195 -14.15 -4.33 -22.43
C THR A 195 -14.53 -2.93 -21.92
N GLY A 196 -13.87 -1.90 -22.40
CA GLY A 196 -14.07 -0.51 -22.00
C GLY A 196 -13.20 -0.05 -20.82
N ALA A 197 -12.51 -0.96 -20.12
CA ALA A 197 -11.54 -0.61 -19.08
C ALA A 197 -10.11 -0.45 -19.65
N GLN A 198 -9.26 0.29 -18.94
CA GLN A 198 -7.83 0.43 -19.27
C GLN A 198 -6.94 -0.32 -18.29
N THR A 199 -7.49 -0.76 -17.16
CA THR A 199 -6.80 -1.49 -16.10
C THR A 199 -7.38 -2.91 -15.97
N PRO A 200 -6.60 -3.89 -15.48
CA PRO A 200 -7.04 -5.27 -15.42
C PRO A 200 -8.04 -5.51 -14.27
N VAL A 201 -8.96 -6.46 -14.52
CA VAL A 201 -9.90 -6.99 -13.53
C VAL A 201 -9.37 -8.25 -12.85
N ALA A 202 -8.44 -8.95 -13.50
CA ALA A 202 -7.70 -10.07 -12.95
C ALA A 202 -6.30 -10.13 -13.54
N VAL A 203 -5.37 -10.71 -12.80
CA VAL A 203 -3.97 -10.86 -13.22
C VAL A 203 -3.41 -12.18 -12.71
N GLU A 204 -2.81 -12.96 -13.60
CA GLU A 204 -1.96 -14.10 -13.25
C GLU A 204 -0.51 -13.69 -13.44
N VAL A 205 0.35 -13.94 -12.43
CA VAL A 205 1.77 -13.58 -12.45
C VAL A 205 2.62 -14.77 -12.12
N GLU A 206 3.68 -14.97 -12.89
CA GLU A 206 4.79 -15.85 -12.56
C GLU A 206 6.01 -15.00 -12.20
N PHE A 207 6.57 -15.27 -11.01
CA PHE A 207 7.79 -14.62 -10.58
C PHE A 207 9.00 -15.53 -10.75
N GLU A 208 10.17 -14.90 -10.71
CA GLU A 208 11.45 -15.56 -10.54
C GLU A 208 12.30 -14.88 -9.47
N SER A 209 13.23 -15.63 -8.88
CA SER A 209 14.14 -15.11 -7.87
C SER A 209 15.39 -16.01 -7.76
N PRO A 210 16.58 -15.43 -7.54
CA PRO A 210 17.77 -16.23 -7.21
C PRO A 210 17.67 -16.92 -5.83
N ALA A 211 16.71 -16.57 -4.98
CA ALA A 211 16.46 -17.20 -3.69
C ALA A 211 15.43 -18.35 -3.75
N ALA A 212 14.99 -18.74 -4.96
CA ALA A 212 14.01 -19.82 -5.15
C ALA A 212 14.50 -20.88 -6.14
N ASP A 213 14.02 -22.11 -5.95
CA ASP A 213 14.29 -23.24 -6.83
C ASP A 213 13.01 -23.75 -7.53
N GLY A 214 11.83 -23.24 -7.16
CA GLY A 214 10.56 -23.71 -7.68
C GLY A 214 9.62 -22.60 -8.10
N ARG A 215 8.34 -22.95 -8.26
CA ARG A 215 7.33 -22.05 -8.81
C ARG A 215 6.96 -20.95 -7.81
N LEU A 216 6.95 -19.71 -8.30
CA LEU A 216 6.48 -18.53 -7.58
C LEU A 216 5.35 -17.89 -8.38
N SER A 217 4.12 -17.94 -7.88
CA SER A 217 2.95 -17.49 -8.63
C SER A 217 2.05 -16.57 -7.81
N CYS A 218 1.27 -15.74 -8.52
CA CYS A 218 0.27 -14.90 -7.93
C CYS A 218 -0.96 -14.84 -8.82
N SER A 219 -2.14 -14.96 -8.22
CA SER A 219 -3.44 -14.75 -8.84
C SER A 219 -4.16 -13.60 -8.12
N LEU A 220 -4.51 -12.56 -8.86
CA LEU A 220 -5.33 -11.44 -8.40
C LEU A 220 -6.65 -11.48 -9.17
N ASP A 221 -7.80 -11.47 -8.50
CA ASP A 221 -9.11 -11.47 -9.16
C ASP A 221 -10.13 -10.61 -8.41
N TRP A 222 -10.69 -9.65 -9.11
CA TRP A 222 -11.74 -8.75 -8.61
C TRP A 222 -13.17 -9.21 -8.92
N ARG A 223 -13.31 -10.36 -9.55
CA ARG A 223 -14.60 -10.97 -9.91
C ARG A 223 -15.09 -11.96 -8.88
N HIS A 224 -14.32 -12.23 -7.83
CA HIS A 224 -14.58 -13.25 -6.84
C HIS A 224 -15.73 -12.86 -5.91
N LYS A 225 -16.87 -13.61 -5.98
CA LYS A 225 -18.09 -13.28 -5.25
C LYS A 225 -18.28 -14.06 -3.94
N GLU A 226 -17.44 -15.04 -3.69
CA GLU A 226 -17.62 -16.02 -2.59
C GLU A 226 -16.93 -15.61 -1.29
N GLY A 227 -16.64 -14.32 -1.13
CA GLY A 227 -15.88 -13.79 0.00
C GLY A 227 -14.47 -13.38 -0.40
N GLU A 228 -13.67 -12.97 0.56
CA GLU A 228 -12.28 -12.60 0.33
C GLU A 228 -11.36 -13.81 0.50
N GLU A 229 -10.43 -14.02 -0.44
CA GLU A 229 -9.33 -14.96 -0.31
C GLU A 229 -8.01 -14.18 -0.39
N TRP A 230 -7.50 -13.71 0.72
CA TRP A 230 -6.24 -12.95 0.82
C TRP A 230 -5.18 -13.80 1.49
N THR A 231 -4.45 -14.60 0.69
CA THR A 231 -3.51 -15.60 1.19
C THR A 231 -2.15 -15.50 0.51
N ILE A 232 -1.10 -15.79 1.28
CA ILE A 232 0.27 -16.01 0.77
C ILE A 232 0.79 -17.29 1.43
N ALA A 233 1.05 -18.31 0.62
CA ALA A 233 1.63 -19.57 1.06
C ALA A 233 3.08 -19.67 0.56
N VAL A 234 4.00 -20.04 1.45
CA VAL A 234 5.42 -20.21 1.11
C VAL A 234 5.90 -21.55 1.67
N ARG A 235 6.53 -22.35 0.81
CA ARG A 235 7.24 -23.56 1.22
C ARG A 235 8.72 -23.39 0.97
N THR A 236 9.53 -23.67 1.98
CA THR A 236 10.99 -23.63 1.87
C THR A 236 11.59 -24.96 1.44
N ALA A 237 12.82 -24.95 0.94
CA ALA A 237 13.53 -26.17 0.53
C ALA A 237 13.85 -27.12 1.71
N ASP A 238 13.98 -26.57 2.91
CA ASP A 238 14.20 -27.34 4.15
C ASP A 238 12.89 -27.75 4.86
N GLY A 239 11.72 -27.53 4.20
CA GLY A 239 10.44 -28.14 4.58
C GLY A 239 9.52 -27.29 5.43
N ILE A 240 9.82 -26.01 5.70
CA ILE A 240 8.87 -25.12 6.40
C ILE A 240 7.68 -24.85 5.47
N ASP A 241 6.47 -25.02 5.97
CA ASP A 241 5.21 -24.64 5.32
C ASP A 241 4.63 -23.44 6.08
N LEU A 242 4.68 -22.26 5.44
CA LEU A 242 4.23 -21.00 6.01
C LEU A 242 3.01 -20.50 5.24
N ARG A 243 1.98 -20.08 5.96
CA ARG A 243 0.77 -19.49 5.36
C ARG A 243 0.32 -18.25 6.12
N LEU A 244 0.27 -17.13 5.40
CA LEU A 244 -0.42 -15.91 5.82
C LEU A 244 -1.84 -15.91 5.23
N THR A 245 -2.82 -15.55 6.05
CA THR A 245 -4.23 -15.38 5.67
C THR A 245 -4.78 -14.05 6.17
N ASP A 246 -6.02 -13.74 5.80
CA ASP A 246 -6.72 -12.50 6.20
C ASP A 246 -5.89 -11.24 5.93
N GLY A 247 -5.29 -11.17 4.73
CA GLY A 247 -4.50 -10.00 4.33
C GLY A 247 -3.18 -9.83 5.08
N GLY A 248 -2.65 -10.88 5.70
CA GLY A 248 -1.42 -10.85 6.50
C GLY A 248 -1.68 -10.77 8.01
N ALA A 249 -2.96 -10.76 8.44
CA ALA A 249 -3.30 -10.66 9.86
C ALA A 249 -3.06 -11.97 10.63
N ARG A 250 -3.07 -13.10 9.95
CA ARG A 250 -2.89 -14.42 10.57
C ARG A 250 -1.73 -15.17 9.93
N LEU A 251 -0.99 -15.90 10.76
CA LEU A 251 0.14 -16.73 10.36
C LEU A 251 -0.01 -18.15 10.90
N SER A 252 0.22 -19.13 10.03
CA SER A 252 0.51 -20.50 10.48
C SER A 252 1.87 -20.95 9.94
N ILE A 253 2.62 -21.71 10.74
CA ILE A 253 3.89 -22.35 10.35
C ILE A 253 3.77 -23.82 10.71
N ASP A 254 3.94 -24.71 9.72
CA ASP A 254 3.83 -26.17 9.86
C ASP A 254 2.50 -26.58 10.52
N GLY A 255 1.39 -25.90 10.11
CA GLY A 255 0.06 -26.12 10.66
C GLY A 255 -0.21 -25.54 12.06
N THR A 256 0.79 -24.94 12.69
CA THR A 256 0.66 -24.32 14.01
C THR A 256 0.34 -22.83 13.86
N ASP A 257 -0.73 -22.35 14.49
CA ASP A 257 -1.07 -20.93 14.56
C ASP A 257 0.00 -20.15 15.34
N ARG A 258 0.55 -19.12 14.69
CA ARG A 258 1.56 -18.19 15.22
C ARG A 258 1.06 -16.75 15.26
N THR A 259 -0.25 -16.57 15.18
CA THR A 259 -0.85 -15.24 15.12
C THR A 259 -0.70 -14.52 16.45
N GLU A 260 -0.06 -13.37 16.44
CA GLU A 260 0.06 -12.48 17.59
C GLU A 260 -0.90 -11.28 17.46
N ALA A 261 -1.42 -10.80 18.57
CA ALA A 261 -2.21 -9.58 18.60
C ALA A 261 -1.32 -8.36 18.39
N GLY A 262 -1.66 -7.52 17.42
CA GLY A 262 -1.02 -6.23 17.16
C GLY A 262 -1.83 -5.05 17.70
N ILE A 263 -1.23 -3.87 17.64
CA ILE A 263 -1.94 -2.61 17.96
C ILE A 263 -2.82 -2.11 16.81
N GLY A 264 -2.83 -2.84 15.69
CA GLY A 264 -3.51 -2.51 14.44
C GLY A 264 -2.56 -1.88 13.41
N GLU A 265 -2.88 -2.04 12.14
CA GLU A 265 -2.03 -1.58 11.02
C GLU A 265 -1.76 -0.08 11.07
N TYR A 266 -2.81 0.74 11.13
CA TYR A 266 -2.67 2.21 11.10
C TYR A 266 -2.10 2.81 12.39
N PRO A 267 -2.45 2.35 13.59
CA PRO A 267 -1.74 2.78 14.81
C PRO A 267 -0.23 2.52 14.75
N ASP A 268 0.18 1.34 14.27
CA ASP A 268 1.61 1.01 14.11
C ASP A 268 2.29 1.84 13.02
N LEU A 269 1.62 2.03 11.88
CA LEU A 269 2.06 2.88 10.79
C LEU A 269 2.34 4.32 11.25
N TYR A 270 1.44 4.91 12.03
CA TYR A 270 1.65 6.25 12.59
C TYR A 270 2.73 6.29 13.67
N ARG A 271 2.91 5.23 14.44
CA ARG A 271 4.06 5.08 15.35
C ARG A 271 5.38 5.13 14.58
N CYS A 272 5.47 4.38 13.46
CA CYS A 272 6.64 4.39 12.58
C CYS A 272 6.85 5.78 11.94
N PHE A 273 5.79 6.44 11.48
CA PHE A 273 5.90 7.78 10.90
C PHE A 273 6.45 8.80 11.90
N VAL A 274 5.97 8.79 13.15
CA VAL A 274 6.52 9.65 14.22
C VAL A 274 8.00 9.39 14.43
N GLN A 275 8.42 8.12 14.46
CA GLN A 275 9.84 7.77 14.57
C GLN A 275 10.66 8.29 13.40
N LEU A 276 10.17 8.14 12.16
CA LEU A 276 10.84 8.67 10.96
C LEU A 276 11.00 10.20 11.02
N ILE A 277 10.00 10.92 11.54
CA ILE A 277 10.08 12.37 11.75
C ILE A 277 11.17 12.72 12.77
N ASP A 278 11.18 12.04 13.93
CA ASP A 278 12.17 12.27 14.98
C ASP A 278 13.61 12.01 14.48
N GLU A 279 13.79 10.96 13.66
CA GLU A 279 15.08 10.59 13.07
C GLU A 279 15.43 11.35 11.79
N ARG A 280 14.52 12.17 11.25
CA ARG A 280 14.64 12.84 9.95
C ARG A 280 15.01 11.89 8.81
N ARG A 281 14.36 10.76 8.79
CA ARG A 281 14.55 9.69 7.80
C ARG A 281 13.28 9.47 7.01
N SER A 282 13.44 8.90 5.82
CA SER A 282 12.35 8.46 4.97
C SER A 282 12.34 6.92 4.89
N ASP A 283 11.16 6.36 4.71
CA ASP A 283 10.94 4.98 4.30
C ASP A 283 10.05 4.97 3.06
N VAL A 284 10.67 4.79 1.90
CA VAL A 284 10.01 4.83 0.59
C VAL A 284 10.36 3.55 -0.17
N ASP A 285 9.75 2.45 0.23
CA ASP A 285 9.92 1.18 -0.47
C ASP A 285 9.09 1.16 -1.76
N SER A 286 9.74 1.23 -2.91
CA SER A 286 9.09 1.19 -4.22
C SER A 286 8.90 -0.23 -4.79
N ARG A 287 9.40 -1.29 -4.11
CA ARG A 287 9.35 -2.67 -4.64
C ARG A 287 7.93 -3.14 -5.00
N PRO A 288 6.89 -2.91 -4.18
CA PRO A 288 5.53 -3.34 -4.55
C PRO A 288 5.02 -2.65 -5.81
N LEU A 289 5.25 -1.33 -5.94
CA LEU A 289 4.85 -0.58 -7.12
C LEU A 289 5.66 -0.98 -8.36
N ARG A 290 6.92 -1.38 -8.18
CA ARG A 290 7.78 -1.89 -9.26
C ARG A 290 7.21 -3.19 -9.83
N LEU A 291 6.79 -4.14 -8.97
CA LEU A 291 6.16 -5.38 -9.44
C LEU A 291 4.88 -5.10 -10.24
N VAL A 292 4.06 -4.13 -9.83
CA VAL A 292 2.89 -3.70 -10.61
C VAL A 292 3.31 -3.16 -11.98
N ALA A 293 4.32 -2.27 -12.01
CA ALA A 293 4.83 -1.69 -13.25
C ALA A 293 5.42 -2.76 -14.18
N ASP A 294 6.15 -3.73 -13.62
CA ASP A 294 6.74 -4.83 -14.38
C ASP A 294 5.64 -5.74 -14.96
N CYS A 295 4.58 -6.07 -14.20
CA CYS A 295 3.42 -6.80 -14.73
C CYS A 295 2.77 -6.08 -15.91
N LEU A 296 2.63 -4.76 -15.83
CA LEU A 296 2.05 -3.96 -16.93
C LEU A 296 2.99 -3.86 -18.15
N LEU A 297 4.30 -3.93 -17.93
CA LEU A 297 5.32 -3.83 -18.99
C LEU A 297 5.49 -5.14 -19.76
N VAL A 298 5.59 -6.28 -19.06
CA VAL A 298 5.86 -7.58 -19.70
C VAL A 298 4.60 -8.42 -19.93
N GLY A 299 3.48 -8.02 -19.30
CA GLY A 299 2.25 -8.80 -19.31
C GLY A 299 1.52 -8.80 -20.65
N ARG A 300 0.94 -9.96 -20.99
CA ARG A 300 0.03 -10.09 -22.13
C ARG A 300 -1.36 -9.65 -21.71
N ARG A 301 -1.97 -8.78 -22.49
CA ARG A 301 -3.36 -8.36 -22.29
C ARG A 301 -4.30 -9.34 -22.98
N GLU A 302 -5.33 -9.76 -22.25
CA GLU A 302 -6.46 -10.54 -22.74
C GLU A 302 -7.76 -9.77 -22.47
N ASP A 303 -8.54 -9.53 -23.54
CA ASP A 303 -9.82 -8.87 -23.39
C ASP A 303 -10.86 -9.86 -22.83
N VAL A 304 -11.60 -9.44 -21.81
CA VAL A 304 -12.66 -10.24 -21.18
C VAL A 304 -13.98 -9.47 -21.18
N GLU A 305 -15.07 -10.21 -20.95
CA GLU A 305 -16.43 -9.65 -20.84
C GLU A 305 -16.47 -8.50 -19.81
N PRO A 306 -17.30 -7.46 -20.05
CA PRO A 306 -17.51 -6.40 -19.09
C PRO A 306 -17.93 -6.93 -17.72
N LEU A 307 -17.41 -6.34 -16.64
CA LEU A 307 -17.94 -6.62 -15.32
C LEU A 307 -19.40 -6.16 -15.26
N GLN A 308 -20.29 -7.07 -14.92
CA GLN A 308 -21.66 -6.70 -14.56
C GLN A 308 -21.60 -6.00 -13.21
N THR A 309 -21.71 -4.69 -13.21
CA THR A 309 -21.76 -3.82 -12.01
C THR A 309 -23.13 -3.84 -11.38
#